data_fa427bf40b1f7888c7d32eedfaad17b1
#
_entry.id   fa427bf40b1f7888c7d32eedfaad17b1
#
_cell.length_a   1.000
_cell.length_b   1.000
_cell.length_c   1.000
_cell.angle_alpha   90.00
_cell.angle_beta   90.00
_cell.angle_gamma   90.00
#
_symmetry.space_group_name_H-M   'P 1'
#
loop_
_entity.id
_entity.type
_entity.pdbx_description
1 polymer ?
#
loop_
_entity_poly.entity_id
_entity_poly.type
_entity_poly.pdbx_seq_one_letter_code
_entity_poly.pdbx_strand_id
1 'polypeptide(L)'
;MLTLQENSLNWSLSHALNVGDTDVFPAPFEYLALQHDWDAVRNDLAGRNVLEWTTRPARALLSPKAKYGFRVITQLDPIDFLVYSSLIYEISTDVEARRIPIANGVVFSYRVNTNHDGQLFSPDIGYRTFLDRCREKLSVYSNNCVVATTDISDFYSRIYHHRLENALRAATTRTSHVNAIMRLLSGWNGTETYGIPVGCAPSRVLAEITLSDVDEALLANGIDFIRFNDDYRIFAANQVVSI
;
A
#
# COMPACT_ATOMS: atom_id res chain seq x y z
N MET A 1 -15.59 -4.76 -20.24
CA MET A 1 -16.29 -5.05 -18.98
C MET A 1 -15.30 -5.69 -18.02
N LEU A 2 -15.26 -5.27 -16.77
CA LEU A 2 -14.50 -5.89 -15.69
C LEU A 2 -15.46 -6.17 -14.53
N THR A 3 -15.53 -7.42 -14.09
CA THR A 3 -16.27 -7.85 -12.90
C THR A 3 -15.28 -8.42 -11.87
N LEU A 4 -15.60 -8.29 -10.60
CA LEU A 4 -14.80 -8.83 -9.50
C LEU A 4 -15.08 -10.32 -9.30
N GLN A 5 -14.07 -11.07 -8.90
CA GLN A 5 -14.21 -12.48 -8.58
C GLN A 5 -14.88 -12.64 -7.21
N GLU A 6 -15.70 -13.68 -7.06
CA GLU A 6 -16.32 -13.98 -5.76
C GLU A 6 -15.30 -14.19 -4.64
N ASN A 7 -14.17 -14.82 -4.95
CA ASN A 7 -13.11 -15.05 -3.98
C ASN A 7 -12.49 -13.73 -3.48
N SER A 8 -12.28 -12.75 -4.38
CA SER A 8 -11.74 -11.44 -3.98
C SER A 8 -12.73 -10.64 -3.15
N LEU A 9 -14.03 -10.73 -3.45
CA LEU A 9 -15.11 -10.13 -2.66
C LEU A 9 -15.21 -10.77 -1.28
N ASN A 10 -15.19 -12.10 -1.18
CA ASN A 10 -15.20 -12.81 0.10
C ASN A 10 -13.97 -12.43 0.95
N TRP A 11 -12.80 -12.38 0.31
CA TRP A 11 -11.57 -11.96 0.97
C TRP A 11 -11.67 -10.51 1.48
N SER A 12 -12.22 -9.58 0.68
CA SER A 12 -12.32 -8.17 1.04
C SER A 12 -13.26 -7.95 2.23
N LEU A 13 -14.37 -8.70 2.31
CA LEU A 13 -15.23 -8.67 3.50
C LEU A 13 -14.49 -9.22 4.73
N SER A 14 -13.79 -10.35 4.59
CA SER A 14 -12.97 -10.90 5.69
C SER A 14 -11.91 -9.90 6.15
N HIS A 15 -11.27 -9.19 5.21
CA HIS A 15 -10.32 -8.12 5.52
C HIS A 15 -10.97 -6.98 6.31
N ALA A 16 -12.12 -6.49 5.86
CA ALA A 16 -12.85 -5.41 6.53
C ALA A 16 -13.27 -5.78 7.96
N LEU A 17 -13.70 -7.03 8.17
CA LEU A 17 -14.18 -7.52 9.48
C LEU A 17 -13.02 -7.84 10.44
N ASN A 18 -11.94 -8.43 9.98
CA ASN A 18 -10.87 -8.97 10.82
C ASN A 18 -9.69 -8.02 10.99
N VAL A 19 -9.42 -7.18 9.99
CA VAL A 19 -8.29 -6.24 9.95
C VAL A 19 -8.76 -4.79 10.07
N GLY A 20 -9.90 -4.47 9.43
CA GLY A 20 -10.47 -3.13 9.38
C GLY A 20 -10.24 -2.42 8.04
N ASP A 21 -11.02 -1.39 7.78
CA ASP A 21 -10.90 -0.52 6.62
C ASP A 21 -9.79 0.54 6.79
N THR A 22 -9.49 0.88 8.04
CA THR A 22 -8.36 1.74 8.42
C THR A 22 -7.67 1.21 9.68
N ASP A 23 -6.41 1.57 9.88
CA ASP A 23 -5.64 1.23 11.08
C ASP A 23 -5.81 2.23 12.24
N VAL A 24 -6.65 3.24 12.08
CA VAL A 24 -6.81 4.35 13.05
C VAL A 24 -8.21 4.37 13.68
N PHE A 25 -9.25 4.01 12.93
CA PHE A 25 -10.63 4.07 13.37
C PHE A 25 -11.24 2.67 13.50
N PRO A 26 -12.21 2.48 14.41
CA PRO A 26 -12.99 1.26 14.43
C PRO A 26 -13.69 1.02 13.09
N ALA A 27 -13.77 -0.24 12.69
CA ALA A 27 -14.51 -0.61 11.49
C ALA A 27 -15.98 -0.16 11.59
N PRO A 28 -16.53 0.43 10.52
CA PRO A 28 -17.94 0.80 10.48
C PRO A 28 -18.87 -0.40 10.73
N PHE A 29 -19.97 -0.17 11.47
CA PHE A 29 -20.96 -1.22 11.77
C PHE A 29 -21.66 -1.75 10.50
N GLU A 30 -21.62 -0.99 9.43
CA GLU A 30 -22.17 -1.35 8.11
C GLU A 30 -21.57 -2.66 7.58
N TYR A 31 -20.33 -3.00 7.92
CA TYR A 31 -19.75 -4.30 7.53
C TYR A 31 -20.47 -5.49 8.14
N LEU A 32 -21.01 -5.36 9.37
CA LEU A 32 -21.85 -6.39 9.98
C LEU A 32 -23.19 -6.52 9.26
N ALA A 33 -23.77 -5.40 8.83
CA ALA A 33 -25.00 -5.42 8.04
C ALA A 33 -24.78 -6.06 6.67
N LEU A 34 -23.66 -5.74 5.99
CA LEU A 34 -23.29 -6.37 4.72
C LEU A 34 -23.02 -7.87 4.89
N GLN A 35 -22.39 -8.29 5.99
CA GLN A 35 -22.17 -9.70 6.32
C GLN A 35 -23.47 -10.47 6.49
N HIS A 36 -24.49 -9.84 7.07
CA HIS A 36 -25.79 -10.49 7.36
C HIS A 36 -26.48 -11.00 6.07
N ASP A 37 -26.37 -10.26 4.95
CA ASP A 37 -26.95 -10.65 3.67
C ASP A 37 -25.85 -10.71 2.58
N TRP A 38 -24.71 -11.31 2.96
CA TRP A 38 -23.51 -11.28 2.13
C TRP A 38 -23.70 -11.90 0.73
N ASP A 39 -24.46 -12.99 0.63
CA ASP A 39 -24.66 -13.65 -0.65
C ASP A 39 -25.37 -12.75 -1.66
N ALA A 40 -26.37 -11.99 -1.24
CA ALA A 40 -27.05 -11.02 -2.10
C ALA A 40 -26.12 -9.85 -2.47
N VAL A 41 -25.39 -9.29 -1.49
CA VAL A 41 -24.41 -8.21 -1.71
C VAL A 41 -23.29 -8.66 -2.67
N ARG A 42 -22.70 -9.83 -2.42
CA ARG A 42 -21.63 -10.39 -3.27
C ARG A 42 -22.11 -10.58 -4.71
N ASN A 43 -23.28 -11.18 -4.89
CA ASN A 43 -23.84 -11.43 -6.23
C ASN A 43 -24.11 -10.12 -6.99
N ASP A 44 -24.61 -9.08 -6.30
CA ASP A 44 -24.79 -7.76 -6.89
C ASP A 44 -23.44 -7.15 -7.30
N LEU A 45 -22.43 -7.17 -6.40
CA LEU A 45 -21.11 -6.63 -6.69
C LEU A 45 -20.39 -7.39 -7.83
N ALA A 46 -20.47 -8.72 -7.84
CA ALA A 46 -19.88 -9.56 -8.89
C ALA A 46 -20.53 -9.35 -10.27
N GLY A 47 -21.79 -8.91 -10.30
CA GLY A 47 -22.50 -8.58 -11.53
C GLY A 47 -22.19 -7.21 -12.12
N ARG A 48 -21.58 -6.31 -11.36
CA ARG A 48 -21.34 -4.92 -11.78
C ARG A 48 -20.07 -4.76 -12.60
N ASN A 49 -20.12 -3.86 -13.59
CA ASN A 49 -18.93 -3.45 -14.34
C ASN A 49 -18.13 -2.40 -13.55
N VAL A 50 -16.99 -2.80 -12.99
CA VAL A 50 -16.17 -1.91 -12.17
C VAL A 50 -15.54 -0.75 -12.95
N LEU A 51 -15.39 -0.90 -14.27
CA LEU A 51 -14.95 0.20 -15.14
C LEU A 51 -15.95 1.36 -15.23
N GLU A 52 -17.20 1.14 -14.83
CA GLU A 52 -18.26 2.14 -14.79
C GLU A 52 -18.61 2.56 -13.35
N TRP A 53 -17.81 2.09 -12.37
CA TRP A 53 -18.06 2.38 -10.97
C TRP A 53 -18.08 3.87 -10.68
N THR A 54 -19.06 4.30 -9.91
CA THR A 54 -19.15 5.67 -9.38
C THR A 54 -18.89 5.60 -7.88
N THR A 55 -17.84 6.26 -7.45
CA THR A 55 -17.44 6.31 -6.04
C THR A 55 -18.39 7.17 -5.22
N ARG A 56 -18.58 6.80 -3.97
CA ARG A 56 -19.20 7.66 -2.96
C ARG A 56 -18.16 8.60 -2.36
N PRO A 57 -18.59 9.72 -1.75
CA PRO A 57 -17.67 10.63 -1.08
C PRO A 57 -16.89 9.93 0.03
N ALA A 58 -15.58 10.06 0.00
CA ALA A 58 -14.72 9.60 1.09
C ALA A 58 -14.77 10.59 2.27
N ARG A 59 -14.64 10.09 3.49
CA ARG A 59 -14.54 10.90 4.70
C ARG A 59 -13.09 11.22 5.01
N ALA A 60 -12.76 12.51 5.14
CA ALA A 60 -11.47 12.96 5.62
C ALA A 60 -11.54 13.17 7.14
N LEU A 61 -10.68 12.50 7.88
CA LEU A 61 -10.61 12.55 9.33
C LEU A 61 -9.22 12.98 9.76
N LEU A 62 -9.15 13.79 10.84
CA LEU A 62 -7.89 14.25 11.39
C LEU A 62 -7.45 13.35 12.54
N SER A 63 -6.32 12.68 12.39
CA SER A 63 -5.67 11.90 13.45
C SER A 63 -4.45 12.66 14.00
N PRO A 64 -4.28 12.82 15.32
CA PRO A 64 -3.11 13.44 15.89
C PRO A 64 -1.83 12.70 15.50
N LYS A 65 -0.83 13.41 14.97
CA LYS A 65 0.49 12.85 14.63
C LYS A 65 1.53 13.19 15.71
N ALA A 66 1.44 14.38 16.28
CA ALA A 66 2.32 14.90 17.32
C ALA A 66 1.60 16.02 18.08
N LYS A 67 2.28 16.65 19.04
CA LYS A 67 1.70 17.71 19.90
C LYS A 67 0.97 18.83 19.12
N TYR A 68 1.41 19.15 17.89
CA TYR A 68 0.86 20.24 17.07
C TYR A 68 0.59 19.82 15.62
N GLY A 69 0.61 18.52 15.31
CA GLY A 69 0.44 18.00 13.96
C GLY A 69 -0.69 17.01 13.85
N PHE A 70 -1.36 17.01 12.70
CA PHE A 70 -2.41 16.06 12.36
C PHE A 70 -2.06 15.35 11.05
N ARG A 71 -2.51 14.10 10.95
CA ARG A 71 -2.52 13.35 9.69
C ARG A 71 -3.96 13.28 9.19
N VAL A 72 -4.18 13.58 7.92
CA VAL A 72 -5.45 13.32 7.28
C VAL A 72 -5.55 11.82 6.98
N ILE A 73 -6.56 11.17 7.52
CA ILE A 73 -6.89 9.77 7.24
C ILE A 73 -8.13 9.75 6.36
N THR A 74 -8.16 8.85 5.41
CA THR A 74 -9.29 8.70 4.48
C THR A 74 -10.07 7.45 4.85
N GLN A 75 -11.33 7.59 5.24
CA GLN A 75 -12.26 6.49 5.38
C GLN A 75 -13.16 6.44 4.15
N LEU A 76 -13.11 5.34 3.44
CA LEU A 76 -13.95 5.09 2.27
C LEU A 76 -15.35 4.63 2.68
N ASP A 77 -16.33 4.81 1.78
CA ASP A 77 -17.61 4.12 1.93
C ASP A 77 -17.37 2.59 1.98
N PRO A 78 -18.08 1.83 2.83
CA PRO A 78 -17.84 0.40 2.97
C PRO A 78 -17.91 -0.40 1.67
N ILE A 79 -18.83 -0.08 0.77
CA ILE A 79 -18.95 -0.75 -0.52
C ILE A 79 -17.76 -0.39 -1.44
N ASP A 80 -17.39 0.87 -1.47
CA ASP A 80 -16.22 1.33 -2.24
C ASP A 80 -14.92 0.70 -1.72
N PHE A 81 -14.80 0.55 -0.40
CA PHE A 81 -13.67 -0.15 0.21
C PHE A 81 -13.61 -1.62 -0.19
N LEU A 82 -14.75 -2.34 -0.21
CA LEU A 82 -14.80 -3.74 -0.65
C LEU A 82 -14.38 -3.88 -2.12
N VAL A 83 -14.87 -3.01 -3.01
CA VAL A 83 -14.49 -3.00 -4.43
C VAL A 83 -13.01 -2.69 -4.60
N TYR A 84 -12.50 -1.66 -3.91
CA TYR A 84 -11.09 -1.27 -3.97
C TYR A 84 -10.17 -2.38 -3.45
N SER A 85 -10.51 -2.96 -2.31
CA SER A 85 -9.73 -4.06 -1.71
C SER A 85 -9.72 -5.30 -2.59
N SER A 86 -10.85 -5.63 -3.23
CA SER A 86 -10.95 -6.75 -4.16
C SER A 86 -10.07 -6.54 -5.40
N LEU A 87 -10.09 -5.33 -6.00
CA LEU A 87 -9.21 -5.00 -7.13
C LEU A 87 -7.74 -5.14 -6.78
N ILE A 88 -7.34 -4.64 -5.60
CA ILE A 88 -5.95 -4.73 -5.14
C ILE A 88 -5.58 -6.18 -4.83
N TYR A 89 -6.46 -6.95 -4.20
CA TYR A 89 -6.25 -8.37 -3.95
C TYR A 89 -5.97 -9.12 -5.26
N GLU A 90 -6.75 -8.88 -6.32
CA GLU A 90 -6.63 -9.56 -7.61
C GLU A 90 -5.31 -9.28 -8.35
N ILE A 91 -4.65 -8.15 -8.09
CA ILE A 91 -3.35 -7.79 -8.69
C ILE A 91 -2.17 -7.90 -7.70
N SER A 92 -2.43 -8.18 -6.44
CA SER A 92 -1.42 -8.08 -5.37
C SER A 92 -0.19 -8.96 -5.59
N THR A 93 -0.39 -10.17 -6.13
CA THR A 93 0.71 -11.10 -6.47
C THR A 93 1.58 -10.54 -7.60
N ASP A 94 0.98 -9.93 -8.62
CA ASP A 94 1.72 -9.31 -9.72
C ASP A 94 2.56 -8.13 -9.20
N VAL A 95 1.95 -7.29 -8.33
CA VAL A 95 2.63 -6.18 -7.67
C VAL A 95 3.80 -6.67 -6.82
N GLU A 96 3.61 -7.71 -6.02
CA GLU A 96 4.68 -8.26 -5.19
C GLU A 96 5.83 -8.83 -6.03
N ALA A 97 5.52 -9.51 -7.13
CA ALA A 97 6.52 -10.07 -8.05
C ALA A 97 7.38 -8.99 -8.75
N ARG A 98 6.85 -7.77 -8.93
CA ARG A 98 7.57 -6.63 -9.52
C ARG A 98 8.54 -5.95 -8.53
N ARG A 99 8.29 -6.07 -7.25
CA ARG A 99 9.11 -5.44 -6.20
C ARG A 99 10.44 -6.16 -6.03
N ILE A 100 11.45 -5.45 -5.51
CA ILE A 100 12.74 -6.09 -5.16
C ILE A 100 12.48 -7.29 -4.24
N PRO A 101 13.00 -8.47 -4.58
CA PRO A 101 12.79 -9.68 -3.78
C PRO A 101 13.25 -9.48 -2.32
N ILE A 102 12.49 -10.03 -1.37
CA ILE A 102 12.82 -9.94 0.06
C ILE A 102 14.21 -10.51 0.39
N ALA A 103 14.66 -11.51 -0.38
CA ALA A 103 15.99 -12.11 -0.24
C ALA A 103 17.14 -11.10 -0.42
N ASN A 104 16.90 -9.98 -1.11
CA ASN A 104 17.89 -8.90 -1.23
C ASN A 104 18.09 -8.13 0.09
N GLY A 105 17.16 -8.28 1.05
CA GLY A 105 17.26 -7.66 2.37
C GLY A 105 17.25 -6.13 2.35
N VAL A 106 16.46 -5.53 1.44
CA VAL A 106 16.43 -4.08 1.20
C VAL A 106 15.08 -3.47 1.58
N VAL A 107 13.96 -4.06 1.14
CA VAL A 107 12.60 -3.52 1.37
C VAL A 107 11.80 -4.47 2.23
N PHE A 108 11.32 -3.99 3.39
CA PHE A 108 10.67 -4.79 4.41
C PHE A 108 9.20 -4.43 4.65
N SER A 109 8.71 -3.33 4.08
CA SER A 109 7.34 -2.86 4.30
C SER A 109 6.34 -3.64 3.46
N TYR A 110 5.21 -3.95 4.07
CA TYR A 110 3.99 -4.39 3.41
C TYR A 110 4.20 -5.45 2.32
N ARG A 111 4.96 -6.51 2.66
CA ARG A 111 5.18 -7.66 1.76
C ARG A 111 3.89 -8.44 1.64
N VAL A 112 3.40 -8.59 0.41
CA VAL A 112 2.12 -9.26 0.17
C VAL A 112 2.21 -10.75 0.48
N ASN A 113 1.31 -11.21 1.33
CA ASN A 113 1.09 -12.62 1.65
C ASN A 113 -0.35 -12.83 2.09
N THR A 114 -1.26 -12.92 1.13
CA THR A 114 -2.69 -13.01 1.38
C THR A 114 -3.08 -14.36 1.99
N ASN A 115 -4.00 -14.34 2.94
CA ASN A 115 -4.61 -15.55 3.51
C ASN A 115 -6.15 -15.46 3.53
N HIS A 116 -6.79 -16.56 3.94
CA HIS A 116 -8.27 -16.64 3.99
C HIS A 116 -8.90 -15.76 5.07
N ASP A 117 -8.14 -15.36 6.09
CA ASP A 117 -8.64 -14.53 7.19
C ASP A 117 -8.62 -13.03 6.85
N GLY A 118 -8.35 -12.68 5.59
CA GLY A 118 -8.31 -11.31 5.11
C GLY A 118 -6.98 -10.59 5.34
N GLN A 119 -5.93 -11.28 5.81
CA GLN A 119 -4.61 -10.67 5.90
C GLN A 119 -4.04 -10.42 4.50
N LEU A 120 -3.55 -9.20 4.27
CA LEU A 120 -2.94 -8.79 3.01
C LEU A 120 -1.41 -8.94 3.04
N PHE A 121 -0.81 -8.76 4.21
CA PHE A 121 0.63 -8.69 4.38
C PHE A 121 1.16 -9.82 5.25
N SER A 122 2.43 -10.19 4.99
CA SER A 122 3.15 -11.16 5.80
C SER A 122 3.26 -10.68 7.26
N PRO A 123 2.86 -11.50 8.24
CA PRO A 123 3.03 -11.17 9.65
C PRO A 123 4.50 -11.22 10.10
N ASP A 124 5.35 -11.97 9.39
CA ASP A 124 6.74 -12.22 9.77
C ASP A 124 7.70 -11.12 9.30
N ILE A 125 7.26 -10.29 8.34
CA ILE A 125 8.08 -9.25 7.72
C ILE A 125 7.45 -7.90 7.98
N GLY A 126 8.12 -7.08 8.80
CA GLY A 126 7.58 -5.79 9.20
C GLY A 126 8.65 -4.87 9.77
N TYR A 127 8.22 -3.87 10.53
CA TYR A 127 9.11 -2.86 11.10
C TYR A 127 10.20 -3.44 12.01
N ARG A 128 9.90 -4.53 12.73
CA ARG A 128 10.89 -5.21 13.57
C ARG A 128 12.00 -5.82 12.71
N THR A 129 11.65 -6.54 11.66
CA THR A 129 12.61 -7.15 10.72
C THR A 129 13.48 -6.09 10.04
N PHE A 130 12.88 -4.94 9.67
CA PHE A 130 13.60 -3.78 9.16
C PHE A 130 14.64 -3.27 10.18
N LEU A 131 14.27 -3.09 11.45
CA LEU A 131 15.21 -2.64 12.49
C LEU A 131 16.33 -3.65 12.73
N ASP A 132 16.02 -4.93 12.76
CA ASP A 132 17.02 -5.98 12.95
C ASP A 132 18.03 -5.98 11.79
N ARG A 133 17.54 -5.82 10.57
CA ARG A 133 18.42 -5.70 9.39
C ARG A 133 19.28 -4.44 9.42
N CYS A 134 18.76 -3.32 9.91
CA CYS A 134 19.57 -2.12 10.14
C CYS A 134 20.72 -2.36 11.14
N ARG A 135 20.45 -3.07 12.25
CA ARG A 135 21.47 -3.44 13.24
C ARG A 135 22.54 -4.37 12.65
N GLU A 136 22.12 -5.38 11.88
CA GLU A 136 23.06 -6.27 11.18
C GLU A 136 23.99 -5.49 10.25
N LYS A 137 23.44 -4.58 9.42
CA LYS A 137 24.27 -3.74 8.55
C LYS A 137 25.24 -2.87 9.31
N LEU A 138 24.81 -2.23 10.40
CA LEU A 138 25.69 -1.44 11.25
C LEU A 138 26.88 -2.25 11.77
N SER A 139 26.66 -3.51 12.13
CA SER A 139 27.73 -4.40 12.61
C SER A 139 28.79 -4.71 11.54
N VAL A 140 28.39 -4.76 10.26
CA VAL A 140 29.29 -5.00 9.12
C VAL A 140 30.21 -3.81 8.86
N TYR A 141 29.68 -2.59 8.98
CA TYR A 141 30.46 -1.35 8.77
C TYR A 141 31.40 -0.99 9.92
N SER A 142 31.33 -1.71 11.03
CA SER A 142 32.12 -1.43 12.24
C SER A 142 31.88 0.01 12.75
N ASN A 143 32.93 0.66 13.31
CA ASN A 143 32.84 2.02 13.88
C ASN A 143 32.90 3.15 12.83
N ASN A 144 33.00 2.82 11.53
CA ASN A 144 33.16 3.78 10.44
C ASN A 144 31.92 3.85 9.52
N CYS A 145 30.72 3.72 10.09
CA CYS A 145 29.48 3.84 9.34
C CYS A 145 28.85 5.21 9.52
N VAL A 146 28.45 5.82 8.40
CA VAL A 146 27.51 6.95 8.39
C VAL A 146 26.16 6.43 7.93
N VAL A 147 25.11 6.73 8.68
CA VAL A 147 23.73 6.40 8.29
C VAL A 147 22.97 7.69 8.04
N ALA A 148 22.55 7.88 6.78
CA ALA A 148 21.60 8.94 6.45
C ALA A 148 20.18 8.39 6.61
N THR A 149 19.38 9.11 7.38
CA THR A 149 17.96 8.84 7.60
C THR A 149 17.15 9.84 6.81
N THR A 150 16.25 9.36 5.94
CA THR A 150 15.37 10.23 5.16
C THR A 150 13.96 9.65 5.10
N ASP A 151 12.99 10.55 4.99
CA ASP A 151 11.56 10.26 4.94
C ASP A 151 10.94 11.03 3.78
N ILE A 152 9.92 10.46 3.13
CA ILE A 152 9.19 11.15 2.04
C ILE A 152 8.00 11.89 2.66
N SER A 153 8.09 13.21 2.71
CA SER A 153 7.05 14.04 3.31
C SER A 153 5.70 13.88 2.61
N ASP A 154 4.66 13.64 3.40
CA ASP A 154 3.27 13.50 2.95
C ASP A 154 3.09 12.46 1.82
N PHE A 155 3.83 11.35 1.89
CA PHE A 155 4.01 10.41 0.78
C PHE A 155 2.69 10.02 0.11
N TYR A 156 1.74 9.44 0.85
CA TYR A 156 0.46 8.95 0.29
C TYR A 156 -0.37 10.06 -0.38
N SER A 157 -0.40 11.22 0.23
CA SER A 157 -1.16 12.37 -0.29
C SER A 157 -0.49 13.06 -1.48
N ARG A 158 0.77 12.72 -1.79
CA ARG A 158 1.55 13.30 -2.90
C ARG A 158 1.91 12.32 -4.02
N ILE A 159 1.41 11.09 -3.97
CA ILE A 159 1.60 10.12 -5.07
C ILE A 159 0.86 10.61 -6.31
N TYR A 160 1.59 10.97 -7.36
CA TYR A 160 1.00 11.35 -8.64
C TYR A 160 0.34 10.14 -9.31
N HIS A 161 -0.91 10.29 -9.73
CA HIS A 161 -1.70 9.24 -10.37
C HIS A 161 -1.01 8.69 -11.63
N HIS A 162 -0.42 9.56 -12.47
CA HIS A 162 0.29 9.13 -13.66
C HIS A 162 1.51 8.24 -13.34
N ARG A 163 2.29 8.58 -12.28
CA ARG A 163 3.40 7.75 -11.82
C ARG A 163 2.93 6.40 -11.32
N LEU A 164 1.89 6.40 -10.52
CA LEU A 164 1.26 5.18 -10.00
C LEU A 164 0.72 4.31 -11.14
N GLU A 165 0.01 4.89 -12.11
CA GLU A 165 -0.50 4.18 -13.28
C GLU A 165 0.61 3.49 -14.06
N ASN A 166 1.72 4.20 -14.32
CA ASN A 166 2.87 3.63 -15.01
C ASN A 166 3.49 2.47 -14.23
N ALA A 167 3.64 2.61 -12.91
CA ALA A 167 4.16 1.55 -12.05
C ALA A 167 3.25 0.31 -12.06
N LEU A 168 1.94 0.49 -11.99
CA LEU A 168 0.96 -0.59 -12.08
C LEU A 168 0.99 -1.28 -13.44
N ARG A 169 1.06 -0.52 -14.54
CA ARG A 169 1.16 -1.10 -15.88
C ARG A 169 2.46 -1.87 -16.12
N ALA A 170 3.53 -1.50 -15.44
CA ALA A 170 4.79 -2.25 -15.44
C ALA A 170 4.72 -3.53 -14.59
N ALA A 171 3.85 -3.56 -13.57
CA ALA A 171 3.73 -4.67 -12.64
C ALA A 171 2.77 -5.77 -13.14
N THR A 172 1.69 -5.41 -13.83
CA THR A 172 0.65 -6.37 -14.22
C THR A 172 0.17 -6.16 -15.66
N THR A 173 -0.19 -7.27 -16.31
CA THR A 173 -0.85 -7.26 -17.62
C THR A 173 -2.36 -7.03 -17.54
N ARG A 174 -2.93 -6.96 -16.33
CA ARG A 174 -4.37 -6.78 -16.06
C ARG A 174 -4.80 -5.31 -16.26
N THR A 175 -4.72 -4.82 -17.48
CA THR A 175 -4.97 -3.41 -17.84
C THR A 175 -6.34 -2.90 -17.36
N SER A 176 -7.38 -3.74 -17.38
CA SER A 176 -8.70 -3.36 -16.90
C SER A 176 -8.74 -3.09 -15.41
N HIS A 177 -7.98 -3.84 -14.59
CA HIS A 177 -7.83 -3.58 -13.15
C HIS A 177 -7.13 -2.26 -12.89
N VAL A 178 -6.05 -1.98 -13.62
CA VAL A 178 -5.34 -0.70 -13.51
C VAL A 178 -6.30 0.46 -13.83
N ASN A 179 -7.05 0.37 -14.93
CA ASN A 179 -8.03 1.40 -15.31
C ASN A 179 -9.11 1.59 -14.23
N ALA A 180 -9.62 0.49 -13.64
CA ALA A 180 -10.61 0.55 -12.57
C ALA A 180 -10.04 1.22 -11.31
N ILE A 181 -8.82 0.86 -10.89
CA ILE A 181 -8.14 1.48 -9.75
C ILE A 181 -7.97 2.99 -9.98
N MET A 182 -7.45 3.38 -11.14
CA MET A 182 -7.27 4.80 -11.48
C MET A 182 -8.60 5.56 -11.52
N ARG A 183 -9.67 4.92 -11.97
CA ARG A 183 -11.02 5.49 -11.93
C ARG A 183 -11.50 5.74 -10.50
N LEU A 184 -11.32 4.77 -9.59
CA LEU A 184 -11.70 4.93 -8.19
C LEU A 184 -10.92 6.10 -7.54
N LEU A 185 -9.61 6.14 -7.73
CA LEU A 185 -8.75 7.21 -7.19
C LEU A 185 -9.18 8.58 -7.70
N SER A 186 -9.45 8.70 -9.01
CA SER A 186 -9.95 9.94 -9.62
C SER A 186 -11.33 10.34 -9.06
N GLY A 187 -12.19 9.36 -8.80
CA GLY A 187 -13.51 9.61 -8.24
C GLY A 187 -13.48 10.16 -6.81
N TRP A 188 -12.56 9.70 -5.97
CA TRP A 188 -12.39 10.21 -4.60
C TRP A 188 -11.65 11.55 -4.54
N ASN A 189 -10.72 11.80 -5.46
CA ASN A 189 -9.88 13.00 -5.47
C ASN A 189 -10.47 14.16 -6.29
N GLY A 190 -11.54 13.91 -7.05
CA GLY A 190 -12.19 14.94 -7.87
C GLY A 190 -11.27 15.50 -8.96
N THR A 191 -10.86 16.75 -8.83
CA THR A 191 -9.99 17.44 -9.81
C THR A 191 -8.50 17.20 -9.58
N GLU A 192 -8.12 16.65 -8.44
CA GLU A 192 -6.71 16.41 -8.12
C GLU A 192 -6.19 15.15 -8.82
N THR A 193 -4.99 15.25 -9.39
CA THR A 193 -4.33 14.14 -10.09
C THR A 193 -3.23 13.47 -9.26
N TYR A 194 -3.33 13.59 -7.96
CA TYR A 194 -2.40 13.02 -6.97
C TYR A 194 -3.15 12.62 -5.70
N GLY A 195 -2.49 11.83 -4.88
CA GLY A 195 -3.01 11.32 -3.61
C GLY A 195 -3.76 9.98 -3.73
N ILE A 196 -3.57 9.16 -2.71
CA ILE A 196 -4.29 7.90 -2.53
C ILE A 196 -4.88 7.86 -1.11
N PRO A 197 -5.94 7.08 -0.85
CA PRO A 197 -6.56 7.01 0.47
C PRO A 197 -5.53 6.65 1.55
N VAL A 198 -5.47 7.44 2.62
CA VAL A 198 -4.51 7.27 3.71
C VAL A 198 -5.13 6.43 4.82
N GLY A 199 -4.41 5.39 5.29
CA GLY A 199 -4.80 4.58 6.44
C GLY A 199 -5.35 3.20 6.10
N CYS A 200 -5.61 2.87 4.84
CA CYS A 200 -6.11 1.56 4.44
C CYS A 200 -5.01 0.66 3.85
N ALA A 201 -5.14 -0.65 4.07
CA ALA A 201 -4.17 -1.63 3.59
C ALA A 201 -4.01 -1.67 2.06
N PRO A 202 -5.06 -1.59 1.22
CA PRO A 202 -4.93 -1.55 -0.23
C PRO A 202 -4.04 -0.42 -0.74
N SER A 203 -4.13 0.77 -0.15
CA SER A 203 -3.28 1.91 -0.52
C SER A 203 -1.79 1.68 -0.22
N ARG A 204 -1.46 0.85 0.77
CA ARG A 204 -0.06 0.50 1.05
C ARG A 204 0.56 -0.31 -0.08
N VAL A 205 -0.20 -1.18 -0.75
CA VAL A 205 0.25 -1.91 -1.94
C VAL A 205 0.56 -0.94 -3.08
N LEU A 206 -0.30 0.06 -3.28
CA LEU A 206 -0.09 1.11 -4.30
C LEU A 206 1.11 2.01 -3.98
N ALA A 207 1.30 2.35 -2.71
CA ALA A 207 2.45 3.12 -2.25
C ALA A 207 3.77 2.37 -2.52
N GLU A 208 3.80 1.08 -2.20
CA GLU A 208 4.98 0.24 -2.41
C GLU A 208 5.37 0.09 -3.88
N ILE A 209 4.41 -0.14 -4.78
CA ILE A 209 4.73 -0.27 -6.21
C ILE A 209 5.23 1.05 -6.81
N THR A 210 4.74 2.19 -6.30
CA THR A 210 5.19 3.52 -6.76
C THR A 210 6.68 3.76 -6.49
N LEU A 211 7.25 3.12 -5.47
CA LEU A 211 8.66 3.25 -5.09
C LEU A 211 9.57 2.20 -5.75
N SER A 212 9.03 1.21 -6.46
CA SER A 212 9.84 0.13 -7.03
C SER A 212 10.93 0.61 -7.97
N ASP A 213 10.64 1.59 -8.84
CA ASP A 213 11.63 2.14 -9.76
C ASP A 213 12.74 2.93 -9.03
N VAL A 214 12.38 3.59 -7.92
CA VAL A 214 13.35 4.30 -7.06
C VAL A 214 14.27 3.31 -6.37
N ASP A 215 13.71 2.25 -5.79
CA ASP A 215 14.46 1.18 -5.14
C ASP A 215 15.44 0.51 -6.12
N GLU A 216 14.99 0.20 -7.35
CA GLU A 216 15.83 -0.35 -8.40
C GLU A 216 16.94 0.61 -8.83
N ALA A 217 16.61 1.90 -8.97
CA ALA A 217 17.60 2.92 -9.34
C ALA A 217 18.68 3.08 -8.26
N LEU A 218 18.29 3.06 -6.98
CA LEU A 218 19.25 3.11 -5.87
C LEU A 218 20.19 1.91 -5.88
N LEU A 219 19.66 0.70 -6.05
CA LEU A 219 20.48 -0.52 -6.16
C LEU A 219 21.41 -0.49 -7.37
N ALA A 220 20.90 -0.09 -8.54
CA ALA A 220 21.68 -0.02 -9.78
C ALA A 220 22.86 0.98 -9.67
N ASN A 221 22.73 2.02 -8.83
CA ASN A 221 23.78 2.97 -8.54
C ASN A 221 24.67 2.58 -7.36
N GLY A 222 24.54 1.35 -6.85
CA GLY A 222 25.37 0.83 -5.76
C GLY A 222 25.10 1.50 -4.40
N ILE A 223 23.95 2.14 -4.24
CA ILE A 223 23.55 2.75 -2.98
C ILE A 223 23.12 1.64 -2.02
N ASP A 224 23.80 1.56 -0.90
CA ASP A 224 23.45 0.59 0.15
C ASP A 224 22.38 1.19 1.07
N PHE A 225 21.16 0.66 1.01
CA PHE A 225 20.03 1.17 1.76
C PHE A 225 19.13 0.05 2.30
N ILE A 226 18.29 0.41 3.26
CA ILE A 226 17.14 -0.38 3.71
C ILE A 226 15.95 0.56 3.81
N ARG A 227 14.77 0.08 3.38
CA ARG A 227 13.54 0.87 3.37
C ARG A 227 12.40 0.17 4.12
N PHE A 228 11.65 0.99 4.85
CA PHE A 228 10.34 0.63 5.37
C PHE A 228 9.32 1.73 5.01
N ASN A 229 8.42 1.47 4.07
CA ASN A 229 7.47 2.43 3.50
C ASN A 229 8.21 3.65 2.91
N ASP A 230 7.96 4.85 3.41
CA ASP A 230 8.60 6.12 3.06
C ASP A 230 9.92 6.41 3.81
N ASP A 231 10.31 5.52 4.74
CA ASP A 231 11.47 5.68 5.61
C ASP A 231 12.69 4.93 5.08
N TYR A 232 13.72 5.66 4.66
CA TYR A 232 14.97 5.13 4.13
C TYR A 232 16.10 5.24 5.14
N ARG A 233 16.95 4.21 5.23
CA ARG A 233 18.24 4.19 5.91
C ARG A 233 19.30 3.90 4.88
N ILE A 234 20.15 4.88 4.58
CA ILE A 234 21.25 4.79 3.61
C ILE A 234 22.54 4.64 4.39
N PHE A 235 23.32 3.63 4.04
CA PHE A 235 24.57 3.28 4.74
C PHE A 235 25.76 3.60 3.86
N ALA A 236 26.77 4.25 4.43
CA ALA A 236 28.04 4.56 3.77
C ALA A 236 29.21 4.38 4.73
N ALA A 237 30.35 3.94 4.19
CA ALA A 237 31.59 3.99 4.96
C ALA A 237 32.01 5.44 5.17
N ASN A 238 32.39 5.80 6.39
CA ASN A 238 32.97 7.10 6.67
C ASN A 238 34.37 7.13 6.05
N GLN A 239 34.52 7.79 4.94
CA GLN A 239 35.85 8.12 4.44
C GLN A 239 36.38 9.30 5.26
N VAL A 240 37.12 8.99 6.32
CA VAL A 240 37.98 9.99 6.94
C VAL A 240 39.01 10.35 5.88
N VAL A 241 38.82 11.48 5.23
CA VAL A 241 39.88 12.08 4.41
C VAL A 241 40.94 12.52 5.43
N SER A 242 41.99 11.71 5.60
CA SER A 242 43.20 12.15 6.26
C SER A 242 43.81 13.25 5.38
N ILE A 243 43.65 14.50 5.82
CA ILE A 243 44.38 15.68 5.32
C ILE A 243 45.82 15.61 5.78
#